data_b16b3bfbb3a66b70a895f67d99e2c238
#
_entry.id   b16b3bfbb3a66b70a895f67d99e2c238
#
_cell.length_a   1.000
_cell.length_b   1.000
_cell.length_c   1.000
_cell.angle_alpha   90.00
_cell.angle_beta   90.00
_cell.angle_gamma   90.00
#
_symmetry.space_group_name_H-M   'P 1'
#
loop_
_entity.id
_entity.type
_entity.pdbx_description
1 polymer ?
#
loop_
_entity_poly.entity_id
_entity_poly.type
_entity_poly.pdbx_seq_one_letter_code
_entity_poly.pdbx_strand_id
1 'polypeptide(L)'
;DGTVVDPMGGLPDALARRVVFIDDAAARIREDYLRILRFFRFSAWYADPAHGFDADALAAIADHLDGLAQLSAERVGAEMTKLLGAPDPAPAVAVMERVGVLAQALTGAQARWLAPLIHAESMLDLSPDPMRRLAVLGGEDVADRLRLSRVDARKLAVLRELAGTGEGAAELGYRHGRNVALDVIALRSALFETPVNVGDAAAAARGDAAKFPVAAGDLMPALHGPELGAKLKALEARWIASGFKLTRTGASA
;
A
#
# COMPACT_ATOMS: atom_id res chain seq x y z
N ASP A 1 -34.15 -10.72 -22.94
CA ASP A 1 -35.17 -9.75 -22.54
C ASP A 1 -34.76 -8.94 -21.29
N GLY A 2 -33.72 -9.31 -20.58
CA GLY A 2 -33.22 -8.60 -19.39
C GLY A 2 -33.93 -8.97 -18.09
N THR A 3 -34.75 -10.02 -18.08
CA THR A 3 -35.42 -10.53 -16.88
C THR A 3 -34.36 -11.09 -15.91
N VAL A 4 -34.33 -10.57 -14.67
CA VAL A 4 -33.47 -11.07 -13.62
C VAL A 4 -34.17 -12.26 -12.95
N VAL A 5 -33.48 -13.41 -12.89
CA VAL A 5 -33.93 -14.59 -12.14
C VAL A 5 -33.18 -14.57 -10.80
N ASP A 6 -33.91 -14.40 -9.70
CA ASP A 6 -33.36 -14.31 -8.35
C ASP A 6 -33.95 -15.40 -7.43
N PRO A 7 -33.48 -16.64 -7.54
CA PRO A 7 -34.03 -17.75 -6.76
C PRO A 7 -33.65 -17.68 -5.27
N MET A 8 -32.63 -16.89 -4.92
CA MET A 8 -32.13 -16.74 -3.54
C MET A 8 -32.62 -15.46 -2.86
N GLY A 9 -33.38 -14.60 -3.56
CA GLY A 9 -33.88 -13.34 -2.99
C GLY A 9 -32.78 -12.29 -2.72
N GLY A 10 -31.65 -12.37 -3.40
CA GLY A 10 -30.52 -11.45 -3.18
C GLY A 10 -30.60 -10.11 -3.91
N LEU A 11 -31.55 -9.96 -4.83
CA LEU A 11 -31.70 -8.72 -5.62
C LEU A 11 -31.94 -7.47 -4.76
N PRO A 12 -32.80 -7.51 -3.70
CA PRO A 12 -32.97 -6.36 -2.80
C PRO A 12 -31.67 -5.95 -2.11
N ASP A 13 -30.85 -6.90 -1.66
CA ASP A 13 -29.55 -6.62 -1.03
C ASP A 13 -28.56 -6.01 -2.03
N ALA A 14 -28.52 -6.55 -3.25
CA ALA A 14 -27.67 -6.03 -4.31
C ALA A 14 -28.05 -4.59 -4.68
N LEU A 15 -29.36 -4.30 -4.80
CA LEU A 15 -29.87 -2.95 -5.10
C LEU A 15 -29.60 -1.97 -3.94
N ALA A 16 -29.75 -2.45 -2.69
CA ALA A 16 -29.42 -1.68 -1.50
C ALA A 16 -27.90 -1.61 -1.23
N ARG A 17 -27.06 -2.28 -2.05
CA ARG A 17 -25.61 -2.38 -1.83
C ARG A 17 -25.27 -2.88 -0.43
N ARG A 18 -26.02 -3.85 0.07
CA ARG A 18 -25.84 -4.48 1.37
C ARG A 18 -25.14 -5.84 1.20
N VAL A 19 -24.07 -6.08 1.94
CA VAL A 19 -23.34 -7.35 1.91
C VAL A 19 -23.75 -8.17 3.13
N VAL A 20 -24.39 -9.32 2.89
CA VAL A 20 -24.86 -10.26 3.91
C VAL A 20 -24.49 -11.69 3.50
N PHE A 21 -24.48 -12.59 4.45
CA PHE A 21 -24.43 -14.03 4.15
C PHE A 21 -25.79 -14.52 3.69
N ILE A 22 -25.81 -15.45 2.74
CA ILE A 22 -27.03 -16.14 2.32
C ILE A 22 -27.35 -17.19 3.40
N ASP A 23 -28.55 -17.19 3.92
CA ASP A 23 -29.00 -18.07 5.01
C ASP A 23 -28.20 -17.88 6.31
N ASP A 24 -27.90 -18.96 7.03
CA ASP A 24 -27.16 -18.93 8.28
C ASP A 24 -25.67 -18.63 8.07
N ALA A 25 -25.22 -17.48 8.57
CA ALA A 25 -23.85 -17.01 8.42
C ALA A 25 -22.82 -18.00 8.99
N ALA A 26 -23.09 -18.59 10.17
CA ALA A 26 -22.19 -19.52 10.82
C ALA A 26 -22.06 -20.83 10.02
N ALA A 27 -23.17 -21.34 9.46
CA ALA A 27 -23.13 -22.51 8.59
C ALA A 27 -22.30 -22.24 7.33
N ARG A 28 -22.52 -21.08 6.71
CA ARG A 28 -21.77 -20.70 5.49
C ARG A 28 -20.29 -20.50 5.74
N ILE A 29 -19.90 -19.94 6.89
CA ILE A 29 -18.49 -19.78 7.28
C ILE A 29 -17.83 -21.15 7.50
N ARG A 30 -18.51 -22.10 8.19
CA ARG A 30 -17.98 -23.46 8.41
C ARG A 30 -17.77 -24.26 7.13
N GLU A 31 -18.53 -24.01 6.07
CA GLU A 31 -18.30 -24.64 4.76
C GLU A 31 -16.98 -24.16 4.11
N ASP A 32 -16.63 -22.89 4.26
CA ASP A 32 -15.37 -22.31 3.76
C ASP A 32 -15.04 -21.01 4.51
N TYR A 33 -14.05 -21.07 5.40
CA TYR A 33 -13.60 -19.93 6.19
C TYR A 33 -13.08 -18.74 5.36
N LEU A 34 -12.74 -18.96 4.08
CA LEU A 34 -12.37 -17.85 3.18
C LEU A 34 -13.53 -16.85 2.97
N ARG A 35 -14.75 -17.28 3.22
CA ARG A 35 -15.93 -16.40 3.14
C ARG A 35 -15.85 -15.25 4.14
N ILE A 36 -15.11 -15.38 5.25
CA ILE A 36 -14.82 -14.27 6.16
C ILE A 36 -14.08 -13.15 5.41
N LEU A 37 -12.98 -13.48 4.75
CA LEU A 37 -12.20 -12.48 4.00
C LEU A 37 -12.98 -11.94 2.78
N ARG A 38 -13.76 -12.78 2.13
CA ARG A 38 -14.61 -12.38 1.01
C ARG A 38 -15.71 -11.41 1.44
N PHE A 39 -16.30 -11.59 2.63
CA PHE A 39 -17.28 -10.66 3.19
C PHE A 39 -16.69 -9.25 3.29
N PHE A 40 -15.51 -9.09 3.88
CA PHE A 40 -14.85 -7.78 3.99
C PHE A 40 -14.43 -7.23 2.63
N ARG A 41 -13.95 -8.08 1.72
CA ARG A 41 -13.63 -7.66 0.35
C ARG A 41 -14.87 -7.16 -0.37
N PHE A 42 -15.97 -7.90 -0.35
CA PHE A 42 -17.21 -7.46 -0.98
C PHE A 42 -17.75 -6.19 -0.35
N SER A 43 -17.66 -6.05 0.97
CA SER A 43 -18.03 -4.82 1.65
C SER A 43 -17.21 -3.62 1.17
N ALA A 44 -15.89 -3.77 1.03
CA ALA A 44 -15.03 -2.70 0.55
C ALA A 44 -15.28 -2.30 -0.93
N TRP A 45 -15.71 -3.26 -1.76
CA TRP A 45 -15.94 -3.00 -3.20
C TRP A 45 -17.35 -2.54 -3.51
N TYR A 46 -18.36 -3.06 -2.82
CA TYR A 46 -19.75 -2.98 -3.27
C TYR A 46 -20.71 -2.42 -2.24
N ALA A 47 -20.42 -2.50 -0.93
CA ALA A 47 -21.34 -2.02 0.08
C ALA A 47 -21.52 -0.50 0.02
N ASP A 48 -22.72 -0.04 0.42
CA ASP A 48 -22.93 1.35 0.75
C ASP A 48 -22.47 1.61 2.18
N PRO A 49 -21.50 2.51 2.39
CA PRO A 49 -20.99 2.80 3.74
C PRO A 49 -22.07 3.24 4.73
N ALA A 50 -23.18 3.81 4.24
CA ALA A 50 -24.29 4.27 5.07
C ALA A 50 -25.02 3.12 5.80
N HIS A 51 -24.99 1.90 5.25
CA HIS A 51 -25.62 0.74 5.89
C HIS A 51 -24.76 0.08 6.97
N GLY A 52 -23.47 0.39 7.01
CA GLY A 52 -22.53 -0.28 7.92
C GLY A 52 -22.33 -1.77 7.57
N PHE A 53 -21.94 -2.54 8.58
CA PHE A 53 -21.71 -3.99 8.45
C PHE A 53 -22.83 -4.75 9.16
N ASP A 54 -23.26 -5.85 8.56
CA ASP A 54 -24.28 -6.72 9.13
C ASP A 54 -23.83 -7.30 10.48
N ALA A 55 -24.62 -7.07 11.53
CA ALA A 55 -24.26 -7.42 12.89
C ALA A 55 -24.20 -8.95 13.12
N ASP A 56 -25.12 -9.70 12.50
CA ASP A 56 -25.17 -11.16 12.63
C ASP A 56 -23.97 -11.79 11.89
N ALA A 57 -23.61 -11.23 10.73
CA ALA A 57 -22.40 -11.63 10.03
C ALA A 57 -21.14 -11.40 10.87
N LEU A 58 -21.02 -10.23 11.53
CA LEU A 58 -19.86 -9.92 12.38
C LEU A 58 -19.80 -10.82 13.61
N ALA A 59 -20.93 -11.14 14.23
CA ALA A 59 -20.99 -12.08 15.36
C ALA A 59 -20.54 -13.48 14.92
N ALA A 60 -21.11 -14.01 13.82
CA ALA A 60 -20.70 -15.30 13.28
C ALA A 60 -19.22 -15.36 12.87
N ILE A 61 -18.67 -14.27 12.33
CA ILE A 61 -17.23 -14.16 12.01
C ILE A 61 -16.40 -14.23 13.28
N ALA A 62 -16.75 -13.49 14.34
CA ALA A 62 -16.02 -13.47 15.60
C ALA A 62 -15.97 -14.86 16.26
N ASP A 63 -17.06 -15.62 16.17
CA ASP A 63 -17.16 -16.98 16.72
C ASP A 63 -16.36 -18.03 15.92
N HIS A 64 -15.88 -17.69 14.72
CA HIS A 64 -15.23 -18.65 13.80
C HIS A 64 -13.82 -18.22 13.35
N LEU A 65 -13.16 -17.32 14.08
CA LEU A 65 -11.84 -16.79 13.73
C LEU A 65 -10.77 -17.88 13.58
N ASP A 66 -10.80 -18.88 14.44
CA ASP A 66 -9.80 -19.97 14.44
C ASP A 66 -9.76 -20.75 13.11
N GLY A 67 -10.87 -20.76 12.39
CA GLY A 67 -10.94 -21.39 11.07
C GLY A 67 -10.06 -20.74 10.01
N LEU A 68 -9.70 -19.46 10.17
CA LEU A 68 -8.79 -18.77 9.25
C LEU A 68 -7.40 -19.41 9.20
N ALA A 69 -6.94 -20.03 10.29
CA ALA A 69 -5.67 -20.75 10.36
C ALA A 69 -5.61 -21.99 9.45
N GLN A 70 -6.76 -22.49 8.98
CA GLN A 70 -6.86 -23.65 8.07
C GLN A 70 -6.70 -23.24 6.60
N LEU A 71 -6.73 -21.96 6.29
CA LEU A 71 -6.65 -21.46 4.91
C LEU A 71 -5.19 -21.47 4.40
N SER A 72 -5.03 -21.78 3.13
CA SER A 72 -3.71 -21.63 2.52
C SER A 72 -3.33 -20.14 2.38
N ALA A 73 -2.04 -19.87 2.56
CA ALA A 73 -1.49 -18.53 2.48
C ALA A 73 -1.80 -17.84 1.12
N GLU A 74 -1.83 -18.61 0.03
CA GLU A 74 -2.17 -18.14 -1.31
C GLU A 74 -3.62 -17.63 -1.39
N ARG A 75 -4.56 -18.35 -0.77
CA ARG A 75 -5.98 -17.94 -0.76
C ARG A 75 -6.16 -16.68 0.07
N VAL A 76 -5.54 -16.62 1.25
CA VAL A 76 -5.56 -15.43 2.11
C VAL A 76 -4.94 -14.23 1.38
N GLY A 77 -3.76 -14.40 0.79
CA GLY A 77 -3.06 -13.35 0.06
C GLY A 77 -3.85 -12.82 -1.13
N ALA A 78 -4.50 -13.70 -1.90
CA ALA A 78 -5.33 -13.29 -3.02
C ALA A 78 -6.55 -12.44 -2.58
N GLU A 79 -7.22 -12.79 -1.48
CA GLU A 79 -8.35 -12.01 -0.97
C GLU A 79 -7.88 -10.68 -0.34
N MET A 80 -6.78 -10.69 0.42
CA MET A 80 -6.21 -9.48 1.01
C MET A 80 -5.75 -8.47 -0.07
N THR A 81 -5.08 -8.96 -1.11
CA THR A 81 -4.66 -8.10 -2.23
C THR A 81 -5.86 -7.47 -2.95
N LYS A 82 -6.92 -8.25 -3.19
CA LYS A 82 -8.16 -7.74 -3.79
C LYS A 82 -8.89 -6.76 -2.88
N LEU A 83 -8.93 -7.03 -1.57
CA LEU A 83 -9.51 -6.13 -0.57
C LEU A 83 -8.79 -4.78 -0.60
N LEU A 84 -7.47 -4.81 -0.51
CA LEU A 84 -6.64 -3.59 -0.48
C LEU A 84 -6.60 -2.87 -1.84
N GLY A 85 -7.02 -3.51 -2.93
CA GLY A 85 -7.23 -2.89 -4.24
C GLY A 85 -8.55 -2.12 -4.36
N ALA A 86 -9.47 -2.21 -3.40
CA ALA A 86 -10.73 -1.47 -3.42
C ALA A 86 -10.50 0.05 -3.39
N PRO A 87 -11.44 0.87 -3.89
CA PRO A 87 -11.31 2.33 -3.83
C PRO A 87 -11.04 2.85 -2.42
N ASP A 88 -11.85 2.46 -1.44
CA ASP A 88 -11.63 2.75 -0.02
C ASP A 88 -11.87 1.49 0.84
N PRO A 89 -10.82 0.71 1.17
CA PRO A 89 -10.93 -0.44 2.05
C PRO A 89 -10.81 -0.09 3.54
N ALA A 90 -10.53 1.18 3.93
CA ALA A 90 -10.24 1.53 5.31
C ALA A 90 -11.37 1.19 6.29
N PRO A 91 -12.66 1.43 5.99
CA PRO A 91 -13.73 1.02 6.88
C PRO A 91 -13.79 -0.50 7.10
N ALA A 92 -13.60 -1.28 6.03
CA ALA A 92 -13.62 -2.74 6.10
C ALA A 92 -12.44 -3.27 6.93
N VAL A 93 -11.24 -2.76 6.70
CA VAL A 93 -10.02 -3.16 7.43
C VAL A 93 -10.08 -2.75 8.91
N ALA A 94 -10.66 -1.59 9.22
CA ALA A 94 -10.88 -1.17 10.60
C ALA A 94 -11.84 -2.12 11.35
N VAL A 95 -12.91 -2.60 10.68
CA VAL A 95 -13.81 -3.59 11.27
C VAL A 95 -13.11 -4.95 11.38
N MET A 96 -12.32 -5.38 10.39
CA MET A 96 -11.49 -6.59 10.47
C MET A 96 -10.57 -6.58 11.70
N GLU A 97 -9.94 -5.44 12.00
CA GLU A 97 -9.11 -5.28 13.19
C GLU A 97 -9.93 -5.45 14.47
N ARG A 98 -11.07 -4.79 14.55
CA ARG A 98 -11.96 -4.82 15.74
C ARG A 98 -12.50 -6.21 16.05
N VAL A 99 -12.82 -7.02 15.03
CA VAL A 99 -13.32 -8.37 15.20
C VAL A 99 -12.21 -9.43 15.21
N GLY A 100 -10.93 -9.03 15.13
CA GLY A 100 -9.78 -9.94 15.21
C GLY A 100 -9.34 -10.59 13.91
N VAL A 101 -10.06 -10.40 12.80
CA VAL A 101 -9.72 -10.99 11.48
C VAL A 101 -8.39 -10.49 10.95
N LEU A 102 -8.09 -9.18 11.14
CA LEU A 102 -6.82 -8.60 10.66
C LEU A 102 -5.62 -9.26 11.33
N ALA A 103 -5.67 -9.48 12.64
CA ALA A 103 -4.59 -10.12 13.40
C ALA A 103 -4.35 -11.58 12.97
N GLN A 104 -5.41 -12.31 12.59
CA GLN A 104 -5.31 -13.68 12.07
C GLN A 104 -4.67 -13.69 10.66
N ALA A 105 -5.07 -12.76 9.80
CA ALA A 105 -4.53 -12.67 8.44
C ALA A 105 -3.09 -12.11 8.42
N LEU A 106 -2.81 -11.07 9.21
CA LEU A 106 -1.56 -10.32 9.24
C LEU A 106 -1.19 -9.96 10.68
N THR A 107 -0.42 -10.82 11.34
CA THR A 107 0.07 -10.58 12.71
C THR A 107 0.82 -9.26 12.80
N GLY A 108 0.49 -8.43 13.78
CA GLY A 108 1.12 -7.14 14.01
C GLY A 108 0.66 -6.00 13.08
N ALA A 109 -0.25 -6.27 12.14
CA ALA A 109 -0.83 -5.23 11.29
C ALA A 109 -1.79 -4.32 12.07
N GLN A 110 -1.86 -3.05 11.68
CA GLN A 110 -2.71 -2.03 12.29
C GLN A 110 -3.49 -1.25 11.21
N ALA A 111 -4.80 -1.11 11.41
CA ALA A 111 -5.68 -0.43 10.45
C ALA A 111 -5.57 1.10 10.49
N ARG A 112 -5.14 1.68 11.62
CA ARG A 112 -5.21 3.12 11.92
C ARG A 112 -4.63 4.06 10.87
N TRP A 113 -3.60 3.60 10.15
CA TRP A 113 -2.89 4.40 9.15
C TRP A 113 -3.48 4.31 7.74
N LEU A 114 -4.43 3.39 7.51
CA LEU A 114 -4.95 3.14 6.17
C LEU A 114 -5.84 4.29 5.68
N ALA A 115 -6.72 4.83 6.52
CA ALA A 115 -7.56 5.97 6.13
C ALA A 115 -6.73 7.25 5.86
N PRO A 116 -5.74 7.63 6.69
CA PRO A 116 -4.80 8.70 6.35
C PRO A 116 -4.05 8.46 5.03
N LEU A 117 -3.64 7.21 4.74
CA LEU A 117 -2.98 6.90 3.47
C LEU A 117 -3.92 7.11 2.27
N ILE A 118 -5.17 6.65 2.34
CA ILE A 118 -6.14 6.83 1.27
C ILE A 118 -6.39 8.32 1.01
N HIS A 119 -6.46 9.13 2.06
CA HIS A 119 -6.52 10.57 1.92
C HIS A 119 -5.29 11.14 1.20
N ALA A 120 -4.08 10.71 1.58
CA ALA A 120 -2.85 11.11 0.90
C ALA A 120 -2.78 10.64 -0.56
N GLU A 121 -3.28 9.43 -0.86
CA GLU A 121 -3.44 8.92 -2.24
C GLU A 121 -4.31 9.86 -3.08
N SER A 122 -5.45 10.28 -2.53
CA SER A 122 -6.36 11.22 -3.19
C SER A 122 -5.71 12.58 -3.44
N MET A 123 -4.95 13.11 -2.46
CA MET A 123 -4.24 14.39 -2.60
C MET A 123 -3.14 14.36 -3.67
N LEU A 124 -2.55 13.19 -3.93
CA LEU A 124 -1.48 12.97 -4.91
C LEU A 124 -1.98 12.37 -6.23
N ASP A 125 -3.29 12.22 -6.41
CA ASP A 125 -3.92 11.58 -7.58
C ASP A 125 -3.34 10.19 -7.86
N LEU A 126 -3.18 9.38 -6.80
CA LEU A 126 -2.65 8.03 -6.88
C LEU A 126 -3.77 6.99 -6.97
N SER A 127 -3.66 6.11 -7.96
CA SER A 127 -4.55 4.94 -8.03
C SER A 127 -4.34 4.00 -6.84
N PRO A 128 -5.36 3.22 -6.43
CA PRO A 128 -5.23 2.20 -5.41
C PRO A 128 -4.08 1.23 -5.69
N ASP A 129 -3.22 1.01 -4.70
CA ASP A 129 -2.09 0.07 -4.79
C ASP A 129 -2.03 -0.82 -3.55
N PRO A 130 -2.28 -2.14 -3.68
CA PRO A 130 -2.27 -3.06 -2.55
C PRO A 130 -0.93 -3.11 -1.81
N MET A 131 0.22 -2.97 -2.50
CA MET A 131 1.54 -3.05 -1.85
C MET A 131 1.83 -1.80 -1.02
N ARG A 132 1.46 -0.61 -1.50
CA ARG A 132 1.53 0.63 -0.72
C ARG A 132 0.64 0.54 0.53
N ARG A 133 -0.57 0.00 0.38
CA ARG A 133 -1.52 -0.17 1.50
C ARG A 133 -1.08 -1.26 2.48
N LEU A 134 -0.44 -2.35 2.01
CA LEU A 134 0.23 -3.32 2.88
C LEU A 134 1.42 -2.71 3.62
N ALA A 135 2.15 -1.80 2.98
CA ALA A 135 3.27 -1.13 3.63
C ALA A 135 2.82 -0.33 4.86
N VAL A 136 1.70 0.40 4.76
CA VAL A 136 1.17 1.21 5.87
C VAL A 136 0.52 0.38 6.97
N LEU A 137 -0.10 -0.76 6.65
CA LEU A 137 -0.67 -1.66 7.65
C LEU A 137 0.40 -2.29 8.55
N GLY A 138 1.63 -2.39 8.08
CA GLY A 138 2.69 -3.09 8.80
C GLY A 138 2.51 -4.61 8.75
N GLY A 139 2.75 -5.27 9.89
CA GLY A 139 2.68 -6.73 10.00
C GLY A 139 4.02 -7.42 9.81
N GLU A 140 4.11 -8.62 10.40
CA GLU A 140 5.29 -9.49 10.39
C GLU A 140 5.21 -10.48 9.22
N ASP A 141 6.34 -10.75 8.58
CA ASP A 141 6.51 -11.76 7.51
C ASP A 141 5.43 -11.72 6.41
N VAL A 142 4.96 -10.49 6.07
CA VAL A 142 3.80 -10.26 5.20
C VAL A 142 3.96 -10.95 3.84
N ALA A 143 5.16 -10.91 3.26
CA ALA A 143 5.43 -11.51 1.95
C ALA A 143 5.20 -13.03 1.96
N ASP A 144 5.65 -13.71 3.01
CA ASP A 144 5.50 -15.16 3.15
C ASP A 144 4.08 -15.55 3.57
N ARG A 145 3.50 -14.80 4.52
CA ARG A 145 2.12 -15.03 5.01
C ARG A 145 1.06 -14.88 3.92
N LEU A 146 1.27 -13.97 2.99
CA LEU A 146 0.36 -13.74 1.86
C LEU A 146 0.83 -14.37 0.55
N ARG A 147 1.94 -15.12 0.55
CA ARG A 147 2.55 -15.69 -0.66
C ARG A 147 2.64 -14.70 -1.80
N LEU A 148 3.15 -13.51 -1.50
CA LEU A 148 3.30 -12.46 -2.49
C LEU A 148 4.23 -12.91 -3.63
N SER A 149 3.98 -12.42 -4.83
CA SER A 149 4.92 -12.59 -5.93
C SER A 149 6.27 -11.96 -5.58
N ARG A 150 7.37 -12.41 -6.22
CA ARG A 150 8.69 -11.80 -6.01
C ARG A 150 8.71 -10.31 -6.32
N VAL A 151 7.91 -9.86 -7.29
CA VAL A 151 7.79 -8.45 -7.68
C VAL A 151 7.10 -7.67 -6.56
N ASP A 152 5.96 -8.17 -6.06
CA ASP A 152 5.19 -7.52 -5.00
C ASP A 152 5.95 -7.49 -3.68
N ALA A 153 6.60 -8.59 -3.30
CA ALA A 153 7.43 -8.68 -2.10
C ALA A 153 8.58 -7.67 -2.14
N ARG A 154 9.26 -7.53 -3.30
CA ARG A 154 10.31 -6.53 -3.49
C ARG A 154 9.76 -5.11 -3.40
N LYS A 155 8.63 -4.83 -4.06
CA LYS A 155 7.97 -3.52 -3.98
C LYS A 155 7.64 -3.16 -2.54
N LEU A 156 6.99 -4.08 -1.81
CA LEU A 156 6.64 -3.90 -0.40
C LEU A 156 7.88 -3.59 0.46
N ALA A 157 8.97 -4.36 0.29
CA ALA A 157 10.22 -4.17 1.03
C ALA A 157 10.83 -2.79 0.76
N VAL A 158 10.93 -2.38 -0.52
CA VAL A 158 11.44 -1.07 -0.92
C VAL A 158 10.61 0.06 -0.33
N LEU A 159 9.27 -0.03 -0.39
CA LEU A 159 8.39 1.00 0.15
C LEU A 159 8.55 1.16 1.66
N ARG A 160 8.64 0.04 2.40
CA ARG A 160 8.86 0.06 3.86
C ARG A 160 10.23 0.63 4.24
N GLU A 161 11.28 0.25 3.52
CA GLU A 161 12.62 0.77 3.73
C GLU A 161 12.66 2.28 3.50
N LEU A 162 12.21 2.74 2.33
CA LEU A 162 12.26 4.14 1.95
C LEU A 162 11.35 5.04 2.81
N ALA A 163 10.24 4.53 3.31
CA ALA A 163 9.39 5.28 4.23
C ALA A 163 10.15 5.70 5.49
N GLY A 164 11.11 4.88 5.96
CA GLY A 164 11.95 5.15 7.14
C GLY A 164 13.22 5.98 6.86
N THR A 165 13.55 6.30 5.60
CA THR A 165 14.76 7.07 5.27
C THR A 165 14.55 8.58 5.41
N GLY A 166 15.65 9.35 5.45
CA GLY A 166 15.64 10.82 5.45
C GLY A 166 15.66 11.46 4.07
N GLU A 167 15.57 10.68 2.99
CA GLU A 167 15.60 11.19 1.62
C GLU A 167 14.43 12.14 1.34
N GLY A 168 14.69 13.31 0.80
CA GLY A 168 13.65 14.27 0.39
C GLY A 168 12.96 13.86 -0.91
N ALA A 169 11.82 14.47 -1.21
CA ALA A 169 11.00 14.13 -2.38
C ALA A 169 11.78 14.18 -3.71
N ALA A 170 12.65 15.18 -3.89
CA ALA A 170 13.48 15.30 -5.09
C ALA A 170 14.54 14.21 -5.18
N GLU A 171 15.17 13.83 -4.08
CA GLU A 171 16.14 12.75 -4.02
C GLU A 171 15.49 11.40 -4.28
N LEU A 172 14.33 11.13 -3.65
CA LEU A 172 13.52 9.93 -3.94
C LEU A 172 13.20 9.82 -5.43
N GLY A 173 12.76 10.93 -6.07
CA GLY A 173 12.51 10.96 -7.50
C GLY A 173 13.73 10.61 -8.33
N TYR A 174 14.88 11.19 -8.01
CA TYR A 174 16.14 10.94 -8.71
C TYR A 174 16.63 9.49 -8.57
N ARG A 175 16.60 8.93 -7.37
CA ARG A 175 17.15 7.59 -7.10
C ARG A 175 16.21 6.46 -7.45
N HIS A 176 14.90 6.65 -7.31
CA HIS A 176 13.91 5.57 -7.36
C HIS A 176 12.80 5.79 -8.40
N GLY A 177 12.80 6.95 -9.05
CA GLY A 177 11.77 7.35 -9.99
C GLY A 177 10.56 8.00 -9.33
N ARG A 178 9.81 8.77 -10.11
CA ARG A 178 8.67 9.57 -9.65
C ARG A 178 7.61 8.72 -8.94
N ASN A 179 7.27 7.56 -9.47
CA ASN A 179 6.17 6.75 -8.92
C ASN A 179 6.49 6.24 -7.52
N VAL A 180 7.70 5.69 -7.30
CA VAL A 180 8.15 5.24 -5.98
C VAL A 180 8.23 6.42 -5.01
N ALA A 181 8.71 7.57 -5.46
CA ALA A 181 8.77 8.78 -4.64
C ALA A 181 7.38 9.20 -4.14
N LEU A 182 6.37 9.20 -5.01
CA LEU A 182 4.98 9.54 -4.64
C LEU A 182 4.39 8.50 -3.66
N ASP A 183 4.66 7.21 -3.87
CA ASP A 183 4.25 6.15 -2.94
C ASP A 183 4.84 6.40 -1.54
N VAL A 184 6.14 6.74 -1.45
CA VAL A 184 6.83 7.02 -0.19
C VAL A 184 6.31 8.30 0.47
N ILE A 185 6.04 9.36 -0.31
CA ILE A 185 5.46 10.60 0.21
C ILE A 185 4.09 10.34 0.85
N ALA A 186 3.22 9.55 0.18
CA ALA A 186 1.92 9.17 0.72
C ALA A 186 2.06 8.34 2.00
N LEU A 187 2.97 7.36 2.02
CA LEU A 187 3.25 6.54 3.21
C LEU A 187 3.72 7.38 4.38
N ARG A 188 4.67 8.28 4.17
CA ARG A 188 5.18 9.19 5.22
C ARG A 188 4.10 10.12 5.75
N SER A 189 3.27 10.67 4.87
CA SER A 189 2.14 11.51 5.28
C SER A 189 1.23 10.77 6.26
N ALA A 190 0.90 9.51 5.97
CA ALA A 190 0.07 8.69 6.82
C ALA A 190 0.77 8.28 8.13
N LEU A 191 2.01 7.75 8.04
CA LEU A 191 2.74 7.20 9.18
C LEU A 191 3.18 8.26 10.20
N PHE A 192 3.51 9.46 9.73
CA PHE A 192 3.97 10.57 10.57
C PHE A 192 2.90 11.63 10.83
N GLU A 193 1.66 11.37 10.40
CA GLU A 193 0.52 12.29 10.56
C GLU A 193 0.81 13.71 10.06
N THR A 194 1.56 13.82 8.96
CA THR A 194 1.94 15.09 8.36
C THR A 194 1.16 15.33 7.07
N PRO A 195 0.62 16.53 6.85
CA PRO A 195 -0.07 16.83 5.59
C PRO A 195 0.83 16.60 4.37
N VAL A 196 0.23 16.12 3.28
CA VAL A 196 0.92 16.05 1.99
C VAL A 196 1.31 17.47 1.56
N ASN A 197 2.59 17.68 1.31
CA ASN A 197 3.05 18.93 0.71
C ASN A 197 2.90 18.83 -0.82
N VAL A 198 2.02 19.66 -1.39
CA VAL A 198 1.77 19.70 -2.85
C VAL A 198 3.06 19.95 -3.65
N GLY A 199 4.03 20.66 -3.09
CA GLY A 199 5.34 20.88 -3.69
C GLY A 199 6.18 19.62 -3.86
N ASP A 200 5.94 18.59 -3.06
CA ASP A 200 6.73 17.34 -3.07
C ASP A 200 6.51 16.53 -4.35
N ALA A 201 5.30 16.52 -4.90
CA ALA A 201 5.03 15.86 -6.18
C ALA A 201 5.82 16.50 -7.35
N ALA A 202 5.90 17.83 -7.36
CA ALA A 202 6.71 18.55 -8.33
C ALA A 202 8.22 18.35 -8.08
N ALA A 203 8.65 18.25 -6.82
CA ALA A 203 10.04 17.97 -6.46
C ALA A 203 10.45 16.56 -6.92
N ALA A 204 9.60 15.55 -6.68
CA ALA A 204 9.82 14.18 -7.15
C ALA A 204 9.94 14.12 -8.68
N ALA A 205 9.07 14.82 -9.41
CA ALA A 205 9.14 14.88 -10.88
C ALA A 205 10.41 15.56 -11.37
N ARG A 206 10.88 16.64 -10.71
CA ARG A 206 12.17 17.28 -11.04
C ARG A 206 13.34 16.33 -10.79
N GLY A 207 13.30 15.56 -9.69
CA GLY A 207 14.32 14.56 -9.38
C GLY A 207 14.38 13.46 -10.44
N ASP A 208 13.25 12.91 -10.82
CA ASP A 208 13.13 11.85 -11.84
C ASP A 208 13.70 12.28 -13.20
N ALA A 209 13.49 13.55 -13.57
CA ALA A 209 14.04 14.12 -14.80
C ALA A 209 15.51 14.55 -14.70
N ALA A 210 16.09 14.62 -13.49
CA ALA A 210 17.43 15.14 -13.26
C ALA A 210 18.50 14.16 -13.73
N LYS A 211 19.59 14.71 -14.28
CA LYS A 211 20.76 13.90 -14.69
C LYS A 211 22.02 14.50 -14.08
N PHE A 212 22.74 13.69 -13.33
CA PHE A 212 23.99 14.12 -12.71
C PHE A 212 25.00 14.54 -13.78
N PRO A 213 25.54 15.78 -13.72
CA PRO A 213 26.30 16.35 -14.84
C PRO A 213 27.78 15.93 -14.87
N VAL A 214 28.28 15.21 -13.84
CA VAL A 214 29.70 14.85 -13.73
C VAL A 214 29.88 13.36 -14.03
N ALA A 215 30.73 13.03 -14.98
CA ALA A 215 31.12 11.67 -15.31
C ALA A 215 32.49 11.33 -14.69
N ALA A 216 32.79 10.03 -14.54
CA ALA A 216 34.07 9.56 -14.05
C ALA A 216 35.25 10.13 -14.85
N GLY A 217 35.11 10.22 -16.19
CA GLY A 217 36.12 10.78 -17.07
C GLY A 217 36.46 12.25 -16.81
N ASP A 218 35.57 13.00 -16.19
CA ASP A 218 35.82 14.42 -15.86
C ASP A 218 36.82 14.61 -14.70
N LEU A 219 37.00 13.55 -13.89
CA LEU A 219 37.90 13.53 -12.72
C LEU A 219 39.18 12.73 -12.99
N MET A 220 39.27 12.04 -14.12
CA MET A 220 40.47 11.32 -14.56
C MET A 220 41.37 12.27 -15.39
N PRO A 221 42.70 12.07 -15.39
CA PRO A 221 43.46 11.02 -14.69
C PRO A 221 43.83 11.33 -13.23
N ALA A 222 43.36 12.48 -12.67
CA ALA A 222 43.75 12.91 -11.33
C ALA A 222 43.31 11.95 -10.20
N LEU A 223 42.15 11.28 -10.36
CA LEU A 223 41.60 10.33 -9.42
C LEU A 223 41.37 8.96 -10.03
N HIS A 224 41.60 7.88 -9.27
CA HIS A 224 41.41 6.50 -9.70
C HIS A 224 40.79 5.63 -8.60
N GLY A 225 40.19 4.48 -9.01
CA GLY A 225 39.73 3.45 -8.10
C GLY A 225 38.74 3.94 -7.03
N PRO A 226 38.93 3.55 -5.75
CA PRO A 226 38.00 3.91 -4.68
C PRO A 226 37.88 5.42 -4.42
N GLU A 227 38.96 6.19 -4.60
CA GLU A 227 38.96 7.65 -4.41
C GLU A 227 38.07 8.35 -5.45
N LEU A 228 38.11 7.91 -6.70
CA LEU A 228 37.23 8.41 -7.77
C LEU A 228 35.75 8.15 -7.42
N GLY A 229 35.44 6.93 -6.95
CA GLY A 229 34.09 6.57 -6.53
C GLY A 229 33.59 7.42 -5.36
N ALA A 230 34.41 7.61 -4.35
CA ALA A 230 34.09 8.43 -3.18
C ALA A 230 33.85 9.91 -3.57
N LYS A 231 34.70 10.45 -4.45
CA LYS A 231 34.56 11.84 -4.94
C LYS A 231 33.26 12.01 -5.76
N LEU A 232 32.96 11.08 -6.69
CA LEU A 232 31.72 11.12 -7.45
C LEU A 232 30.50 11.11 -6.54
N LYS A 233 30.46 10.20 -5.56
CA LYS A 233 29.37 10.10 -4.59
C LYS A 233 29.20 11.39 -3.77
N ALA A 234 30.31 12.01 -3.35
CA ALA A 234 30.28 13.27 -2.61
C ALA A 234 29.76 14.44 -3.48
N LEU A 235 30.17 14.49 -4.76
CA LEU A 235 29.69 15.49 -5.72
C LEU A 235 28.22 15.31 -6.03
N GLU A 236 27.76 14.08 -6.22
CA GLU A 236 26.36 13.77 -6.42
C GLU A 236 25.51 14.19 -5.22
N ALA A 237 25.93 13.88 -3.99
CA ALA A 237 25.24 14.30 -2.78
C ALA A 237 25.13 15.83 -2.67
N ARG A 238 26.22 16.57 -2.97
CA ARG A 238 26.20 18.05 -3.02
C ARG A 238 25.23 18.55 -4.10
N TRP A 239 25.23 17.92 -5.28
CA TRP A 239 24.36 18.30 -6.38
C TRP A 239 22.89 18.06 -6.03
N ILE A 240 22.54 16.94 -5.41
CA ILE A 240 21.18 16.67 -4.90
C ILE A 240 20.79 17.74 -3.86
N ALA A 241 21.66 17.99 -2.88
CA ALA A 241 21.43 18.99 -1.83
C ALA A 241 21.23 20.41 -2.36
N SER A 242 21.86 20.74 -3.52
CA SER A 242 21.66 22.04 -4.21
C SER A 242 20.30 22.15 -4.93
N GLY A 243 19.47 21.10 -4.93
CA GLY A 243 18.25 21.00 -5.72
C GLY A 243 18.53 20.86 -7.22
N PHE A 244 19.60 20.11 -7.57
CA PHE A 244 20.05 19.83 -8.94
C PHE A 244 20.56 21.05 -9.71
N LYS A 245 21.01 22.11 -9.01
CA LYS A 245 21.39 23.39 -9.63
C LYS A 245 22.90 23.51 -9.95
N LEU A 246 23.74 22.70 -9.31
CA LEU A 246 25.19 22.78 -9.56
C LEU A 246 25.49 22.31 -10.99
N THR A 247 26.20 23.17 -11.74
CA THR A 247 26.73 22.83 -13.05
C THR A 247 28.01 22.02 -12.91
N ARG A 248 28.46 21.38 -14.01
CA ARG A 248 29.74 20.63 -14.06
C ARG A 248 30.93 21.40 -13.50
N THR A 249 31.04 22.69 -13.81
CA THR A 249 32.15 23.57 -13.33
C THR A 249 32.03 23.89 -11.85
N GLY A 250 30.83 24.11 -11.32
CA GLY A 250 30.57 24.37 -9.90
C GLY A 250 30.56 23.13 -9.01
N ALA A 251 30.44 21.93 -9.59
CA ALA A 251 30.51 20.68 -8.86
C ALA A 251 31.98 20.22 -8.62
N SER A 252 32.91 20.62 -9.50
CA SER A 252 34.32 20.20 -9.43
C SER A 252 35.18 21.14 -8.56
N ALA A 253 34.66 22.31 -8.21
CA ALA A 253 35.27 23.26 -7.27
C ALA A 253 34.84 22.92 -5.83
#